data_38989a95dc1a2bbdf711d226e63b04d7
#
_entry.id   38989a95dc1a2bbdf711d226e63b04d7
#
_cell.length_a   1.000
_cell.length_b   1.000
_cell.length_c   1.000
_cell.angle_alpha   90.00
_cell.angle_beta   90.00
_cell.angle_gamma   90.00
#
_symmetry.space_group_name_H-M   'P 1'
#
loop_
_entity.id
_entity.type
_entity.pdbx_description
1 polymer ?
#
loop_
_entity_poly.entity_id
_entity_poly.type
_entity_poly.pdbx_seq_one_letter_code
_entity_poly.pdbx_strand_id
1 'polypeptide(L)'
;MSKTQSQQLLQEVVNIYQQCMMEAAELTNEQLDKTVPLGQRTAPARFILYQMVGHPREHFVHLQKVLQKTGSPAAQPTEAQLILGEAAESTGAFLGLFARTSDADLDREFEGHSPRKVLQHLKTAYELYLKGIQQAKS
;
A
#
# COMPACT_ATOMS: atom_id res chain seq x y z
N MET A 1 19.53 0.50 -15.86
CA MET A 1 20.04 1.46 -14.84
C MET A 1 19.93 0.82 -13.46
N SER A 2 20.98 0.89 -12.65
CA SER A 2 20.91 0.44 -11.25
C SER A 2 20.07 1.40 -10.42
N LYS A 3 19.26 0.86 -9.47
CA LYS A 3 18.49 1.67 -8.51
C LYS A 3 19.44 2.45 -7.60
N THR A 4 19.08 3.69 -7.25
CA THR A 4 19.78 4.45 -6.20
C THR A 4 19.55 3.79 -4.84
N GLN A 5 20.40 4.12 -3.86
CA GLN A 5 20.24 3.60 -2.50
C GLN A 5 18.87 3.96 -1.88
N SER A 6 18.39 5.19 -2.11
CA SER A 6 17.06 5.61 -1.65
C SER A 6 15.93 4.81 -2.29
N GLN A 7 16.05 4.50 -3.59
CA GLN A 7 15.07 3.66 -4.28
C GLN A 7 15.08 2.21 -3.78
N GLN A 8 16.24 1.68 -3.40
CA GLN A 8 16.35 0.34 -2.81
C GLN A 8 15.67 0.29 -1.44
N LEU A 9 15.96 1.23 -0.55
CA LEU A 9 15.34 1.33 0.76
C LEU A 9 13.82 1.50 0.67
N LEU A 10 13.35 2.36 -0.25
CA LEU A 10 11.91 2.52 -0.49
C LEU A 10 11.27 1.20 -0.94
N GLN A 11 11.92 0.47 -1.85
CA GLN A 11 11.40 -0.80 -2.34
C GLN A 11 11.31 -1.85 -1.23
N GLU A 12 12.26 -1.88 -0.30
CA GLU A 12 12.22 -2.77 0.87
C GLU A 12 10.99 -2.48 1.75
N VAL A 13 10.72 -1.19 2.03
CA VAL A 13 9.53 -0.79 2.80
C VAL A 13 8.24 -1.16 2.06
N VAL A 14 8.17 -0.90 0.75
CA VAL A 14 6.99 -1.26 -0.06
C VAL A 14 6.74 -2.76 -0.05
N ASN A 15 7.79 -3.57 -0.19
CA ASN A 15 7.68 -5.02 -0.20
C ASN A 15 7.12 -5.57 1.12
N ILE A 16 7.65 -5.10 2.27
CA ILE A 16 7.17 -5.56 3.58
C ILE A 16 5.75 -5.05 3.88
N TYR A 17 5.42 -3.81 3.46
CA TYR A 17 4.07 -3.29 3.56
C TYR A 17 3.06 -4.16 2.79
N GLN A 18 3.39 -4.56 1.56
CA GLN A 18 2.52 -5.44 0.76
C GLN A 18 2.29 -6.78 1.44
N GLN A 19 3.33 -7.39 2.04
CA GLN A 19 3.19 -8.62 2.80
C GLN A 19 2.27 -8.43 4.01
N CYS A 20 2.46 -7.36 4.79
CA CYS A 20 1.58 -7.04 5.91
C CYS A 20 0.13 -6.88 5.48
N MET A 21 -0.11 -6.20 4.36
CA MET A 21 -1.46 -5.99 3.83
C MET A 21 -2.13 -7.31 3.43
N MET A 22 -1.41 -8.19 2.73
CA MET A 22 -1.96 -9.47 2.30
C MET A 22 -2.32 -10.36 3.49
N GLU A 23 -1.42 -10.49 4.45
CA GLU A 23 -1.65 -11.26 5.69
C GLU A 23 -2.80 -10.67 6.53
N ALA A 24 -2.82 -9.35 6.69
CA ALA A 24 -3.84 -8.67 7.49
C ALA A 24 -5.25 -8.80 6.89
N ALA A 25 -5.37 -8.84 5.56
CA ALA A 25 -6.66 -8.95 4.90
C ALA A 25 -7.37 -10.30 5.15
N GLU A 26 -6.62 -11.33 5.52
CA GLU A 26 -7.16 -12.67 5.84
C GLU A 26 -7.61 -12.80 7.30
N LEU A 27 -7.30 -11.83 8.17
CA LEU A 27 -7.65 -11.91 9.59
C LEU A 27 -9.17 -11.86 9.80
N THR A 28 -9.66 -12.81 10.60
CA THR A 28 -11.04 -12.78 11.10
C THR A 28 -11.20 -11.78 12.23
N ASN A 29 -12.44 -11.38 12.53
CA ASN A 29 -12.73 -10.50 13.68
C ASN A 29 -12.24 -11.08 15.01
N GLU A 30 -12.36 -12.40 15.18
CA GLU A 30 -11.86 -13.10 16.37
C GLU A 30 -10.32 -13.04 16.46
N GLN A 31 -9.63 -13.21 15.34
CA GLN A 31 -8.18 -13.12 15.29
C GLN A 31 -7.65 -11.71 15.57
N LEU A 32 -8.42 -10.67 15.22
CA LEU A 32 -8.06 -9.29 15.53
C LEU A 32 -7.92 -9.00 17.02
N ASP A 33 -8.64 -9.73 17.88
CA ASP A 33 -8.62 -9.54 19.33
C ASP A 33 -7.51 -10.38 20.02
N LYS A 34 -6.82 -11.26 19.29
CA LYS A 34 -5.70 -12.04 19.84
C LYS A 34 -4.52 -11.14 20.18
N THR A 35 -3.99 -11.35 21.39
CA THR A 35 -2.74 -10.70 21.82
C THR A 35 -1.55 -11.35 21.12
N VAL A 36 -0.72 -10.56 20.48
CA VAL A 36 0.45 -10.99 19.71
C VAL A 36 1.68 -10.18 20.08
N PRO A 37 2.89 -10.70 19.83
CA PRO A 37 4.13 -9.95 20.03
C PRO A 37 4.21 -8.73 19.12
N LEU A 38 4.70 -7.61 19.67
CA LEU A 38 5.02 -6.38 18.95
C LEU A 38 6.32 -5.82 19.51
N GLY A 39 7.46 -6.26 18.98
CA GLY A 39 8.77 -5.95 19.53
C GLY A 39 8.94 -6.53 20.93
N GLN A 40 9.27 -5.70 21.90
CA GLN A 40 9.45 -6.10 23.31
C GLN A 40 8.15 -6.10 24.13
N ARG A 41 7.03 -5.77 23.53
CA ARG A 41 5.71 -5.74 24.17
C ARG A 41 4.73 -6.66 23.44
N THR A 42 3.54 -6.80 23.99
CA THR A 42 2.41 -7.47 23.33
C THR A 42 1.27 -6.48 23.10
N ALA A 43 0.47 -6.74 22.08
CA ALA A 43 -0.71 -5.94 21.76
C ALA A 43 -1.76 -6.81 21.04
N PRO A 44 -3.04 -6.42 21.06
CA PRO A 44 -4.03 -7.04 20.19
C PRO A 44 -3.65 -6.85 18.71
N ALA A 45 -3.90 -7.85 17.87
CA ALA A 45 -3.63 -7.74 16.43
C ALA A 45 -4.32 -6.52 15.80
N ARG A 46 -5.51 -6.18 16.26
CA ARG A 46 -6.25 -4.95 15.88
C ARG A 46 -5.40 -3.68 16.04
N PHE A 47 -4.65 -3.59 17.14
CA PHE A 47 -3.79 -2.44 17.39
C PHE A 47 -2.69 -2.29 16.33
N ILE A 48 -2.12 -3.43 15.85
CA ILE A 48 -1.13 -3.40 14.78
C ILE A 48 -1.71 -2.78 13.51
N LEU A 49 -2.94 -3.12 13.14
CA LEU A 49 -3.60 -2.53 11.96
C LEU A 49 -3.81 -1.02 12.13
N TYR A 50 -4.18 -0.56 13.31
CA TYR A 50 -4.26 0.88 13.58
C TYR A 50 -2.90 1.57 13.50
N GLN A 51 -1.82 0.89 13.89
CA GLN A 51 -0.47 1.41 13.69
C GLN A 51 -0.10 1.53 12.21
N MET A 52 -0.55 0.62 11.35
CA MET A 52 -0.35 0.73 9.90
C MET A 52 -1.03 1.97 9.30
N VAL A 53 -2.08 2.49 9.94
CA VAL A 53 -2.75 3.76 9.54
C VAL A 53 -2.02 4.97 10.12
N GLY A 54 -1.75 4.97 11.43
CA GLY A 54 -1.25 6.14 12.16
C GLY A 54 0.24 6.37 12.02
N HIS A 55 1.03 5.33 12.05
CA HIS A 55 2.50 5.39 12.10
C HIS A 55 3.11 6.08 10.85
N PRO A 56 2.70 5.75 9.61
CA PRO A 56 3.18 6.49 8.44
C PRO A 56 2.84 7.98 8.46
N ARG A 57 1.66 8.35 8.99
CA ARG A 57 1.26 9.76 9.13
C ARG A 57 2.14 10.52 10.12
N GLU A 58 2.47 9.90 11.25
CA GLU A 58 3.40 10.46 12.22
C GLU A 58 4.79 10.65 11.62
N HIS A 59 5.33 9.64 10.97
CA HIS A 59 6.65 9.69 10.35
C HIS A 59 6.70 10.57 9.10
N PHE A 60 5.60 10.82 8.42
CA PHE A 60 5.52 11.83 7.38
C PHE A 60 5.89 13.22 7.91
N VAL A 61 5.37 13.58 9.09
CA VAL A 61 5.69 14.87 9.73
C VAL A 61 7.17 14.92 10.13
N HIS A 62 7.71 13.82 10.67
CA HIS A 62 9.13 13.75 11.03
C HIS A 62 10.03 13.88 9.80
N LEU A 63 9.72 13.15 8.72
CA LEU A 63 10.47 13.22 7.47
C LEU A 63 10.43 14.64 6.88
N GLN A 64 9.25 15.25 6.84
CA GLN A 64 9.11 16.62 6.33
C GLN A 64 9.97 17.61 7.11
N LYS A 65 9.97 17.53 8.45
CA LYS A 65 10.83 18.37 9.29
C LYS A 65 12.32 18.17 9.00
N VAL A 66 12.77 16.93 8.85
CA VAL A 66 14.17 16.62 8.51
C VAL A 66 14.53 17.22 7.16
N LEU A 67 13.71 17.02 6.14
CA LEU A 67 13.95 17.54 4.80
C LEU A 67 13.98 19.08 4.78
N GLN A 68 13.08 19.74 5.51
CA GLN A 68 13.06 21.21 5.64
C GLN A 68 14.32 21.72 6.34
N LYS A 69 14.71 21.11 7.45
CA LYS A 69 15.88 21.53 8.25
C LYS A 69 17.20 21.31 7.52
N THR A 70 17.27 20.31 6.65
CA THR A 70 18.46 20.03 5.82
C THR A 70 18.46 20.81 4.48
N GLY A 71 17.43 21.61 4.22
CA GLY A 71 17.33 22.39 2.98
C GLY A 71 17.08 21.52 1.74
N SER A 72 16.53 20.33 1.91
CA SER A 72 16.23 19.42 0.79
C SER A 72 15.07 19.96 -0.06
N PRO A 73 15.18 19.98 -1.41
CA PRO A 73 14.06 20.33 -2.28
C PRO A 73 12.88 19.36 -2.15
N ALA A 74 13.12 18.13 -1.69
CA ALA A 74 12.07 17.14 -1.43
C ALA A 74 11.14 17.50 -0.26
N ALA A 75 11.43 18.57 0.51
CA ALA A 75 10.55 19.06 1.57
C ALA A 75 9.22 19.63 1.07
N GLN A 76 9.16 20.01 -0.21
CA GLN A 76 7.94 20.52 -0.85
C GLN A 76 7.28 19.39 -1.65
N PRO A 77 6.07 18.92 -1.28
CA PRO A 77 5.38 17.91 -2.07
C PRO A 77 5.02 18.43 -3.45
N THR A 78 5.25 17.65 -4.47
CA THR A 78 4.80 17.91 -5.83
C THR A 78 3.32 17.51 -5.98
N GLU A 79 2.64 18.05 -7.02
CA GLU A 79 1.28 17.63 -7.36
C GLU A 79 1.19 16.09 -7.55
N ALA A 80 2.19 15.50 -8.21
CA ALA A 80 2.24 14.04 -8.37
C ALA A 80 2.26 13.29 -7.03
N GLN A 81 2.99 13.78 -6.03
CA GLN A 81 3.04 13.16 -4.70
C GLN A 81 1.70 13.26 -3.96
N LEU A 82 0.98 14.37 -4.11
CA LEU A 82 -0.35 14.54 -3.54
C LEU A 82 -1.36 13.57 -4.18
N ILE A 83 -1.37 13.48 -5.51
CA ILE A 83 -2.24 12.55 -6.25
C ILE A 83 -1.91 11.08 -5.90
N LEU A 84 -0.62 10.74 -5.76
CA LEU A 84 -0.21 9.38 -5.37
C LEU A 84 -0.69 8.98 -3.99
N GLY A 85 -0.82 9.92 -3.06
CA GLY A 85 -1.42 9.66 -1.74
C GLY A 85 -2.85 9.14 -1.86
N GLU A 86 -3.68 9.81 -2.64
CA GLU A 86 -5.06 9.41 -2.92
C GLU A 86 -5.14 8.07 -3.69
N ALA A 87 -4.26 7.89 -4.67
CA ALA A 87 -4.19 6.66 -5.44
C ALA A 87 -3.81 5.45 -4.57
N ALA A 88 -2.88 5.63 -3.63
CA ALA A 88 -2.47 4.58 -2.69
C ALA A 88 -3.62 4.18 -1.76
N GLU A 89 -4.41 5.13 -1.26
CA GLU A 89 -5.59 4.84 -0.45
C GLU A 89 -6.62 4.03 -1.22
N SER A 90 -6.96 4.46 -2.44
CA SER A 90 -7.92 3.78 -3.31
C SER A 90 -7.46 2.35 -3.67
N THR A 91 -6.19 2.19 -4.02
CA THR A 91 -5.60 0.88 -4.34
C THR A 91 -5.58 -0.04 -3.12
N GLY A 92 -5.22 0.49 -1.95
CA GLY A 92 -5.20 -0.28 -0.70
C GLY A 92 -6.58 -0.84 -0.35
N ALA A 93 -7.63 -0.04 -0.46
CA ALA A 93 -9.00 -0.47 -0.23
C ALA A 93 -9.42 -1.60 -1.20
N PHE A 94 -9.11 -1.45 -2.48
CA PHE A 94 -9.40 -2.46 -3.50
C PHE A 94 -8.68 -3.78 -3.22
N LEU A 95 -7.36 -3.72 -3.00
CA LEU A 95 -6.54 -4.92 -2.78
C LEU A 95 -6.92 -5.63 -1.48
N GLY A 96 -7.26 -4.89 -0.42
CA GLY A 96 -7.73 -5.44 0.84
C GLY A 96 -9.03 -6.23 0.68
N LEU A 97 -9.97 -5.71 -0.12
CA LEU A 97 -11.21 -6.42 -0.43
C LEU A 97 -10.95 -7.68 -1.28
N PHE A 98 -10.11 -7.56 -2.32
CA PHE A 98 -9.80 -8.66 -3.22
C PHE A 98 -9.07 -9.81 -2.53
N ALA A 99 -8.17 -9.53 -1.58
CA ALA A 99 -7.38 -10.54 -0.88
C ALA A 99 -8.24 -11.60 -0.15
N ARG A 100 -9.51 -11.29 0.14
CA ARG A 100 -10.47 -12.25 0.73
C ARG A 100 -11.23 -13.08 -0.31
N THR A 101 -11.01 -12.85 -1.58
CA THR A 101 -11.69 -13.59 -2.65
C THR A 101 -11.13 -15.01 -2.74
N SER A 102 -11.98 -16.01 -2.51
CA SER A 102 -11.59 -17.41 -2.65
C SER A 102 -11.47 -17.81 -4.11
N ASP A 103 -10.74 -18.89 -4.40
CA ASP A 103 -10.66 -19.46 -5.75
C ASP A 103 -12.06 -19.85 -6.28
N ALA A 104 -12.95 -20.29 -5.40
CA ALA A 104 -14.33 -20.65 -5.75
C ALA A 104 -15.17 -19.42 -6.19
N ASP A 105 -14.82 -18.25 -5.74
CA ASP A 105 -15.54 -17.00 -6.05
C ASP A 105 -14.97 -16.26 -7.27
N LEU A 106 -13.74 -16.59 -7.70
CA LEU A 106 -13.04 -15.85 -8.76
C LEU A 106 -13.84 -15.67 -10.05
N ASP A 107 -14.61 -16.69 -10.43
CA ASP A 107 -15.34 -16.72 -11.70
C ASP A 107 -16.86 -16.55 -11.55
N ARG A 108 -17.35 -16.26 -10.34
CA ARG A 108 -18.76 -15.93 -10.13
C ARG A 108 -19.06 -14.57 -10.75
N GLU A 109 -20.04 -14.55 -11.65
CA GLU A 109 -20.39 -13.36 -12.41
C GLU A 109 -21.64 -12.67 -11.88
N PHE A 110 -21.60 -11.35 -11.88
CA PHE A 110 -22.76 -10.47 -11.70
C PHE A 110 -22.64 -9.29 -12.65
N GLU A 111 -23.68 -9.05 -13.44
CA GLU A 111 -23.74 -7.96 -14.43
C GLU A 111 -22.51 -7.90 -15.37
N GLY A 112 -22.03 -9.06 -15.79
CA GLY A 112 -20.87 -9.19 -16.71
C GLY A 112 -19.51 -9.05 -16.05
N HIS A 113 -19.45 -8.84 -14.71
CA HIS A 113 -18.22 -8.75 -13.94
C HIS A 113 -18.01 -10.01 -13.10
N SER A 114 -16.75 -10.46 -13.00
CA SER A 114 -16.30 -11.42 -12.00
C SER A 114 -15.06 -10.87 -11.29
N PRO A 115 -14.73 -11.33 -10.07
CA PRO A 115 -13.50 -10.92 -9.40
C PRO A 115 -12.27 -11.05 -10.29
N ARG A 116 -12.13 -12.16 -11.02
CA ARG A 116 -11.03 -12.37 -11.97
C ARG A 116 -10.99 -11.30 -13.06
N LYS A 117 -12.13 -11.04 -13.71
CA LYS A 117 -12.22 -10.03 -14.78
C LYS A 117 -11.88 -8.64 -14.29
N VAL A 118 -12.37 -8.26 -13.11
CA VAL A 118 -12.08 -6.96 -12.49
C VAL A 118 -10.58 -6.81 -12.21
N LEU A 119 -9.94 -7.83 -11.61
CA LEU A 119 -8.51 -7.79 -11.31
C LEU A 119 -7.66 -7.74 -12.59
N GLN A 120 -8.00 -8.54 -13.59
CA GLN A 120 -7.29 -8.55 -14.88
C GLN A 120 -7.42 -7.21 -15.60
N HIS A 121 -8.60 -6.59 -15.55
CA HIS A 121 -8.80 -5.25 -16.10
C HIS A 121 -7.93 -4.21 -15.40
N LEU A 122 -7.89 -4.21 -14.06
CA LEU A 122 -7.06 -3.30 -13.30
C LEU A 122 -5.57 -3.51 -13.58
N LYS A 123 -5.11 -4.77 -13.67
CA LYS A 123 -3.73 -5.10 -14.06
C LYS A 123 -3.37 -4.49 -15.42
N THR A 124 -4.21 -4.70 -16.43
CA THR A 124 -4.00 -4.14 -17.76
C THR A 124 -3.97 -2.61 -17.75
N ALA A 125 -4.87 -1.98 -16.98
CA ALA A 125 -4.88 -0.53 -16.82
C ALA A 125 -3.55 -0.03 -16.20
N TYR A 126 -3.06 -0.67 -15.15
CA TYR A 126 -1.79 -0.30 -14.53
C TYR A 126 -0.57 -0.49 -15.45
N GLU A 127 -0.57 -1.52 -16.30
CA GLU A 127 0.47 -1.71 -17.31
C GLU A 127 0.48 -0.54 -18.32
N LEU A 128 -0.70 -0.07 -18.73
CA LEU A 128 -0.83 1.12 -19.60
C LEU A 128 -0.40 2.40 -18.88
N TYR A 129 -0.79 2.57 -17.61
CA TYR A 129 -0.37 3.73 -16.82
C TYR A 129 1.15 3.77 -16.63
N LEU A 130 1.76 2.63 -16.35
CA LEU A 130 3.21 2.54 -16.22
C LEU A 130 3.94 2.99 -17.50
N LYS A 131 3.48 2.53 -18.66
CA LYS A 131 4.01 2.98 -19.96
C LYS A 131 3.87 4.49 -20.13
N GLY A 132 2.69 5.04 -19.86
CA GLY A 132 2.44 6.47 -19.96
C GLY A 132 3.33 7.30 -19.04
N ILE A 133 3.49 6.89 -17.78
CA ILE A 133 4.37 7.55 -16.80
C ILE A 133 5.83 7.50 -17.26
N GLN A 134 6.30 6.35 -17.77
CA GLN A 134 7.65 6.21 -18.29
C GLN A 134 7.92 7.12 -19.48
N GLN A 135 6.96 7.26 -20.41
CA GLN A 135 7.04 8.19 -21.53
C GLN A 135 7.06 9.65 -21.09
N ALA A 136 6.32 10.01 -20.05
CA ALA A 136 6.32 11.36 -19.50
C ALA A 136 7.66 11.78 -18.88
N LYS A 137 8.52 10.81 -18.53
CA LYS A 137 9.87 11.06 -17.99
C LYS A 137 10.96 11.22 -19.07
N SER A 138 10.66 10.83 -20.29
CA SER A 138 11.59 10.95 -21.41
C SER A 138 11.40 12.29 -22.12
#